data_71e3aec83f4b2116efd50d031094d153
#
_entry.id   71e3aec83f4b2116efd50d031094d153
#
_cell.length_a   1.000
_cell.length_b   1.000
_cell.length_c   1.000
_cell.angle_alpha   90.00
_cell.angle_beta   90.00
_cell.angle_gamma   90.00
#
_symmetry.space_group_name_H-M   'P 1'
#
loop_
_entity.id
_entity.type
_entity.pdbx_description
1 polymer ?
#
loop_
_entity_poly.entity_id
_entity_poly.type
_entity_poly.pdbx_seq_one_letter_code
_entity_poly.pdbx_strand_id
1 'polypeptide(L)'
;QRLALACAVMHRPPVLFLDEPTSGVDPITRREFWTHINGLARKGVTVMVTTHFMDEAEYCDRVAMLYRARLIALDTPDALKRGAAGPALADPTMEDAFIHLVEAAA
;
A
#
# COMPACT_ATOMS: atom_id res chain seq x y z
N GLN A 1 8.96 16.20 5.93
CA GLN A 1 8.46 15.53 4.74
C GLN A 1 7.71 14.29 5.05
N ARG A 2 6.61 14.11 4.38
CA ARG A 2 5.78 12.93 4.59
C ARG A 2 6.11 11.87 3.54
N LEU A 3 6.29 10.67 4.01
CA LEU A 3 6.22 9.50 3.17
C LEU A 3 4.76 9.14 3.04
N ALA A 4 4.27 9.03 1.82
CA ALA A 4 2.87 8.69 1.60
C ALA A 4 2.77 7.47 0.71
N LEU A 5 1.90 6.56 1.09
CA LEU A 5 1.55 5.37 0.35
C LEU A 5 0.06 5.44 0.05
N ALA A 6 -0.31 5.40 -1.22
CA ALA A 6 -1.71 5.32 -1.61
C ALA A 6 -2.02 3.91 -2.06
N CYS A 7 -2.98 3.29 -1.41
CA CYS A 7 -3.44 1.96 -1.74
C CYS A 7 -4.83 2.06 -2.36
N ALA A 8 -5.00 1.47 -3.52
CA ALA A 8 -6.28 1.48 -4.20
C ALA A 8 -6.76 0.06 -4.41
N VAL A 9 -7.99 -0.20 -3.98
CA VAL A 9 -8.70 -1.42 -4.31
C VAL A 9 -9.75 -1.00 -5.32
N MET A 10 -9.46 -1.24 -6.60
CA MET A 10 -10.23 -0.64 -7.69
C MET A 10 -11.26 -1.62 -8.25
N HIS A 11 -12.52 -1.23 -8.15
CA HIS A 11 -13.60 -1.91 -8.87
C HIS A 11 -14.46 -0.86 -9.56
N ARG A 12 -15.69 -0.68 -9.17
CA ARG A 12 -16.59 0.29 -9.78
C ARG A 12 -16.96 1.37 -8.79
N PRO A 13 -17.42 2.55 -9.22
CA PRO A 13 -18.07 3.48 -8.31
C PRO A 13 -19.22 2.79 -7.57
N PRO A 14 -19.52 3.11 -6.31
CA PRO A 14 -19.04 4.28 -5.57
C PRO A 14 -17.59 4.18 -5.14
N VAL A 15 -17.01 5.34 -4.90
CA VAL A 15 -15.63 5.48 -4.46
C VAL A 15 -15.60 5.90 -3.00
N LEU A 16 -14.82 5.20 -2.21
CA LEU A 16 -14.59 5.54 -0.80
C LEU A 16 -13.14 5.96 -0.64
N PHE A 17 -12.91 7.15 -0.11
CA PHE A 17 -11.55 7.65 0.14
C PHE A 17 -11.31 7.76 1.63
N LEU A 18 -10.22 7.17 2.11
CA LEU A 18 -9.85 7.16 3.52
C LEU A 18 -8.40 7.62 3.67
N ASP A 19 -8.19 8.60 4.55
CA ASP A 19 -6.87 9.18 4.77
C ASP A 19 -6.33 8.71 6.12
N GLU A 20 -5.30 7.88 6.08
CA GLU A 20 -4.63 7.30 7.26
C GLU A 20 -5.61 6.77 8.30
N PRO A 21 -6.56 5.90 7.89
CA PRO A 21 -7.68 5.53 8.76
C PRO A 21 -7.30 4.68 9.97
N THR A 22 -6.11 4.05 9.94
CA THR A 22 -5.66 3.18 11.02
C THR A 22 -4.59 3.81 11.89
N SER A 23 -4.33 5.11 11.73
CA SER A 23 -3.38 5.81 12.56
C SER A 23 -3.82 5.78 14.03
N GLY A 24 -2.93 5.33 14.92
CA GLY A 24 -3.23 5.22 16.34
C GLY A 24 -4.09 4.03 16.75
N VAL A 25 -4.39 3.14 15.83
CA VAL A 25 -5.23 1.96 16.07
C VAL A 25 -4.32 0.75 16.37
N ASP A 26 -4.74 -0.12 17.29
CA ASP A 26 -3.97 -1.29 17.65
C ASP A 26 -3.94 -2.33 16.49
N PRO A 27 -2.97 -3.27 16.51
CA PRO A 27 -2.79 -4.21 15.40
C PRO A 27 -3.99 -5.11 15.11
N ILE A 28 -4.73 -5.51 16.14
CA ILE A 28 -5.90 -6.39 15.97
C ILE A 28 -7.00 -5.63 15.26
N THR A 29 -7.29 -4.42 15.69
CA THR A 29 -8.32 -3.56 15.10
C THR A 29 -7.92 -3.16 13.67
N ARG A 30 -6.63 -2.92 13.42
CA ARG A 30 -6.14 -2.65 12.06
C ARG A 30 -6.44 -3.83 11.12
N ARG A 31 -6.21 -5.05 11.57
CA ARG A 31 -6.49 -6.24 10.78
C ARG A 31 -7.97 -6.37 10.46
N GLU A 32 -8.82 -6.13 11.45
CA GLU A 32 -10.27 -6.14 11.27
C GLU A 32 -10.71 -5.09 10.27
N PHE A 33 -10.14 -3.90 10.34
CA PHE A 33 -10.41 -2.82 9.41
C PHE A 33 -10.13 -3.26 7.97
N TRP A 34 -8.96 -3.84 7.73
CA TRP A 34 -8.58 -4.26 6.37
C TRP A 34 -9.44 -5.42 5.86
N THR A 35 -9.84 -6.33 6.74
CA THR A 35 -10.78 -7.39 6.38
C THR A 35 -12.10 -6.77 5.91
N HIS A 36 -12.59 -5.77 6.60
CA HIS A 36 -13.82 -5.07 6.25
C HIS A 36 -13.69 -4.33 4.91
N ILE A 37 -12.59 -3.63 4.71
CA ILE A 37 -12.31 -2.89 3.47
C ILE A 37 -12.26 -3.85 2.28
N ASN A 38 -11.58 -4.96 2.41
CA ASN A 38 -11.51 -5.96 1.34
C ASN A 38 -12.89 -6.55 1.03
N GLY A 39 -13.72 -6.69 2.05
CA GLY A 39 -15.12 -7.11 1.87
C GLY A 39 -15.92 -6.11 1.04
N LEU A 40 -15.74 -4.81 1.29
CA LEU A 40 -16.39 -3.77 0.50
C LEU A 40 -15.92 -3.80 -0.96
N ALA A 41 -14.63 -3.99 -1.18
CA ALA A 41 -14.08 -4.07 -2.52
C ALA A 41 -14.67 -5.22 -3.32
N ARG A 42 -14.89 -6.36 -2.69
CA ARG A 42 -15.53 -7.52 -3.34
C ARG A 42 -16.97 -7.23 -3.73
N LYS A 43 -17.62 -6.30 -3.06
CA LYS A 43 -18.99 -5.89 -3.38
C LYS A 43 -19.06 -4.82 -4.46
N GLY A 44 -17.93 -4.44 -5.03
CA GLY A 44 -17.88 -3.48 -6.13
C GLY A 44 -17.61 -2.05 -5.71
N VAL A 45 -17.21 -1.82 -4.45
CA VAL A 45 -16.83 -0.48 -3.98
C VAL A 45 -15.35 -0.25 -4.32
N THR A 46 -15.05 0.88 -4.94
CA THR A 46 -13.67 1.32 -5.12
C THR A 46 -13.21 2.01 -3.84
N VAL A 47 -12.15 1.49 -3.22
CA VAL A 47 -11.63 2.06 -1.98
C VAL A 47 -10.21 2.54 -2.22
N MET A 48 -9.94 3.81 -1.89
CA MET A 48 -8.60 4.37 -1.91
C MET A 48 -8.22 4.74 -0.48
N VAL A 49 -7.09 4.20 -0.03
CA VAL A 49 -6.60 4.42 1.33
C VAL A 49 -5.20 5.03 1.25
N THR A 50 -4.98 6.11 1.98
CA THR A 50 -3.62 6.63 2.17
C THR A 50 -3.10 6.15 3.51
N THR A 51 -1.84 5.73 3.56
CA THR A 51 -1.22 5.26 4.79
C THR A 51 0.29 5.44 4.72
N HIS A 52 0.93 5.53 5.87
CA HIS A 52 2.39 5.49 5.97
C HIS A 52 2.88 4.15 6.55
N PHE A 53 1.97 3.21 6.79
CA PHE A 53 2.32 1.87 7.26
C PHE A 53 2.58 0.96 6.06
N MET A 54 3.83 0.63 5.81
CA MET A 54 4.22 -0.16 4.63
C MET A 54 3.59 -1.56 4.63
N ASP A 55 3.38 -2.15 5.80
CA ASP A 55 2.77 -3.47 5.91
C ASP A 55 1.31 -3.49 5.45
N GLU A 56 0.63 -2.34 5.50
CA GLU A 56 -0.76 -2.26 5.03
C GLU A 56 -0.88 -2.42 3.51
N ALA A 57 0.18 -2.12 2.79
CA ALA A 57 0.19 -2.29 1.33
C ALA A 57 -0.06 -3.73 0.90
N GLU A 58 0.26 -4.70 1.76
CA GLU A 58 0.03 -6.11 1.45
C GLU A 58 -1.45 -6.46 1.29
N TYR A 59 -2.34 -5.65 1.85
CA TYR A 59 -3.77 -5.88 1.76
C TYR A 59 -4.40 -5.32 0.49
N CYS A 60 -3.65 -4.60 -0.32
CA CYS A 60 -4.17 -3.84 -1.44
C CYS A 60 -3.95 -4.56 -2.76
N ASP A 61 -4.85 -4.33 -3.73
CA ASP A 61 -4.67 -4.86 -5.08
C ASP A 61 -3.58 -4.09 -5.82
N ARG A 62 -3.51 -2.78 -5.60
CA ARG A 62 -2.51 -1.92 -6.23
C ARG A 62 -2.00 -0.90 -5.22
N VAL A 63 -0.74 -0.57 -5.34
CA VAL A 63 -0.06 0.35 -4.45
C VAL A 63 0.61 1.45 -5.25
N ALA A 64 0.36 2.71 -4.87
CA ALA A 64 1.08 3.84 -5.39
C ALA A 64 2.03 4.34 -4.30
N MET A 65 3.32 4.36 -4.59
CA MET A 65 4.32 4.84 -3.65
C MET A 65 4.70 6.27 -3.97
N LEU A 66 4.64 7.12 -2.95
CA LEU A 66 4.95 8.54 -3.08
C LEU A 66 6.14 8.89 -2.18
N TYR A 67 7.06 9.65 -2.73
CA TYR A 67 8.22 10.13 -1.99
C TYR A 67 8.55 11.54 -2.45
N ARG A 68 8.64 12.48 -1.51
CA ARG A 68 8.90 13.90 -1.78
C ARG A 68 7.94 14.46 -2.83
N ALA A 69 6.64 14.22 -2.64
CA ALA A 69 5.56 14.69 -3.50
C ALA A 69 5.64 14.15 -4.95
N ARG A 70 6.34 13.04 -5.15
CA ARG A 70 6.45 12.41 -6.47
C ARG A 70 5.99 10.97 -6.41
N LEU A 71 5.28 10.56 -7.45
CA LEU A 71 4.92 9.15 -7.61
C LEU A 71 6.14 8.39 -8.11
N ILE A 72 6.66 7.47 -7.31
CA ILE A 72 7.86 6.70 -7.66
C ILE A 72 7.54 5.28 -8.11
N ALA A 73 6.35 4.77 -7.84
CA ALA A 73 5.93 3.45 -8.30
C ALA A 73 4.42 3.32 -8.22
N LEU A 74 3.86 2.52 -9.11
CA LEU A 74 2.45 2.15 -9.10
C LEU A 74 2.33 0.74 -9.65
N ASP A 75 2.07 -0.24 -8.80
CA ASP A 75 1.96 -1.63 -9.21
C ASP A 75 1.32 -2.46 -8.10
N THR A 76 1.21 -3.78 -8.33
CA THR A 76 0.76 -4.68 -7.28
C THR A 76 1.84 -4.84 -6.22
N PRO A 77 1.47 -5.21 -4.97
CA PRO A 77 2.47 -5.44 -3.93
C PRO A 77 3.51 -6.48 -4.34
N ASP A 78 3.07 -7.57 -4.97
CA ASP A 78 3.98 -8.64 -5.39
C ASP A 78 5.00 -8.15 -6.44
N ALA A 79 4.54 -7.35 -7.40
CA ALA A 79 5.43 -6.81 -8.42
C ALA A 79 6.47 -5.87 -7.83
N LEU A 80 6.07 -5.03 -6.88
CA LEU A 80 6.99 -4.10 -6.22
C LEU A 80 8.03 -4.85 -5.40
N LYS A 81 7.63 -5.90 -4.70
CA LYS A 81 8.55 -6.72 -3.90
C LYS A 81 9.53 -7.47 -4.80
N ARG A 82 9.07 -7.99 -5.93
CA ARG A 82 9.96 -8.68 -6.89
C ARG A 82 11.05 -7.77 -7.41
N GLY A 83 10.75 -6.49 -7.59
CA GLY A 83 11.75 -5.52 -8.04
C GLY A 83 12.88 -5.31 -7.05
N ALA A 84 12.65 -5.57 -5.78
CA ALA A 84 13.67 -5.45 -4.72
C ALA A 84 14.38 -6.78 -4.43
N ALA A 85 13.87 -7.89 -4.96
CA ALA A 85 14.45 -9.21 -4.70
C ALA A 85 15.81 -9.37 -5.38
N GLY A 86 16.70 -10.13 -4.75
CA GLY A 86 18.03 -10.40 -5.28
C GLY A 86 18.72 -11.50 -4.49
N PRO A 87 19.99 -11.82 -4.81
CA PRO A 87 20.73 -12.88 -4.13
C PRO A 87 20.82 -12.68 -2.62
N ALA A 88 20.89 -11.44 -2.16
CA ALA A 88 21.01 -11.12 -0.75
C ALA A 88 19.64 -10.96 -0.08
N LEU A 89 18.56 -10.88 -0.85
CA LEU A 89 17.22 -10.61 -0.34
C LEU A 89 16.21 -11.37 -1.19
N ALA A 90 15.97 -12.63 -0.82
CA ALA A 90 15.12 -13.53 -1.60
C ALA A 90 13.63 -13.26 -1.40
N ASP A 91 13.25 -12.74 -0.22
CA ASP A 91 11.85 -12.52 0.14
C ASP A 91 11.67 -11.13 0.75
N PRO A 92 11.71 -10.08 -0.07
CA PRO A 92 11.60 -8.72 0.43
C PRO A 92 10.22 -8.39 0.96
N THR A 93 10.18 -7.50 1.95
CA THR A 93 8.95 -6.91 2.45
C THR A 93 8.57 -5.68 1.63
N MET A 94 7.39 -5.13 1.86
CA MET A 94 7.00 -3.86 1.22
C MET A 94 7.91 -2.72 1.66
N GLU A 95 8.40 -2.74 2.90
CA GLU A 95 9.37 -1.74 3.35
C GLU A 95 10.67 -1.85 2.54
N ASP A 96 11.14 -3.07 2.31
CA ASP A 96 12.33 -3.30 1.48
C ASP A 96 12.11 -2.78 0.05
N ALA A 97 10.93 -3.01 -0.51
CA ALA A 97 10.58 -2.52 -1.84
C ALA A 97 10.61 -0.99 -1.89
N PHE A 98 10.06 -0.35 -0.87
CA PHE A 98 10.06 1.11 -0.79
C PHE A 98 11.47 1.67 -0.72
N ILE A 99 12.31 1.10 0.15
CA ILE A 99 13.71 1.54 0.29
C ILE A 99 14.45 1.40 -1.03
N HIS A 100 14.27 0.28 -1.72
CA HIS A 100 14.89 0.04 -3.02
C HIS A 100 14.50 1.11 -4.04
N LEU A 101 13.21 1.44 -4.11
CA LEU A 101 12.71 2.44 -5.06
C LEU A 101 13.18 3.85 -4.72
N VAL A 102 13.24 4.19 -3.45
CA VAL A 102 13.73 5.50 -3.01
C VAL A 102 15.21 5.65 -3.37
N GLU A 103 16.01 4.63 -3.14
CA GLU A 103 17.43 4.66 -3.48
C GLU A 103 17.65 4.79 -4.99
N ALA A 104 16.82 4.13 -5.78
CA ALA A 104 16.92 4.21 -7.25
C ALA A 104 16.48 5.57 -7.78
N ALA A 105 15.58 6.26 -7.07
CA ALA A 105 15.05 7.56 -7.47
C ALA A 105 15.92 8.73 -7.00
N ALA A 106 16.81 8.48 -6.05
CA ALA A 106 17.64 9.53 -5.45
C ALA A 106 18.76 10.00 -6.37
#